data_1abddbc71b1b2e8374d7dc111a6f0c6c
#
_entry.id   1abddbc71b1b2e8374d7dc111a6f0c6c
#
_cell.length_a   1.000
_cell.length_b   1.000
_cell.length_c   1.000
_cell.angle_alpha   90.00
_cell.angle_beta   90.00
_cell.angle_gamma   90.00
#
_symmetry.space_group_name_H-M   'P 1'
#
loop_
_entity.id
_entity.type
_entity.pdbx_description
1 polymer ?
#
loop_
_entity_poly.entity_id
_entity_poly.type
_entity_poly.pdbx_seq_one_letter_code
_entity_poly.pdbx_strand_id
1 'polypeptide(L)'
;MSVKSFYGKKIYWIKDIEKMTEQAANSLLKFLEEPEDDIIAILSCKNISAVLPTIISRCQQIKLVGQSEDREVTENDEMIKIVSEYVKRYSRKPHMANIYVLGLLKVKEEILDFFKYLSIKTTNSYSESNRYDIVNISKVQEKVLLALSDLNANVNATLVLEKFLFTVLLDKINLEFLLRG
;
A
#
# COMPACT_ATOMS: atom_id res chain seq x y z
N MET A 1 -6.96 18.28 -25.36
CA MET A 1 -7.01 16.87 -25.78
C MET A 1 -7.89 16.11 -24.79
N SER A 2 -9.07 15.65 -25.23
CA SER A 2 -9.96 14.86 -24.36
C SER A 2 -9.55 13.40 -24.45
N VAL A 3 -9.00 12.85 -23.38
CA VAL A 3 -8.71 11.41 -23.27
C VAL A 3 -10.01 10.70 -22.90
N LYS A 4 -10.59 9.92 -23.83
CA LYS A 4 -11.77 9.10 -23.54
C LYS A 4 -11.42 8.01 -22.52
N SER A 5 -12.16 7.96 -21.41
CA SER A 5 -12.12 6.88 -20.43
C SER A 5 -12.59 5.58 -21.07
N PHE A 6 -11.80 4.52 -20.97
CA PHE A 6 -12.12 3.24 -21.61
C PHE A 6 -12.92 2.27 -20.71
N TYR A 7 -13.03 2.49 -19.43
CA TYR A 7 -13.86 1.78 -18.44
C TYR A 7 -13.86 2.56 -17.14
N GLY A 8 -14.94 3.22 -16.80
CA GLY A 8 -15.14 3.81 -15.47
C GLY A 8 -14.44 5.16 -15.28
N LYS A 9 -14.12 5.50 -14.05
CA LYS A 9 -13.67 6.81 -13.59
C LYS A 9 -12.30 7.21 -14.11
N LYS A 10 -12.11 8.48 -14.49
CA LYS A 10 -10.82 9.07 -14.79
C LYS A 10 -10.15 9.48 -13.48
N ILE A 11 -8.89 9.10 -13.30
CA ILE A 11 -8.11 9.46 -12.11
C ILE A 11 -7.01 10.42 -12.54
N TYR A 12 -6.96 11.60 -11.89
CA TYR A 12 -5.88 12.57 -12.03
C TYR A 12 -5.07 12.60 -10.75
N TRP A 13 -3.76 12.42 -10.84
CA TRP A 13 -2.86 12.58 -9.71
C TRP A 13 -1.97 13.80 -9.94
N ILE A 14 -2.13 14.81 -9.09
CA ILE A 14 -1.36 16.05 -9.11
C ILE A 14 -0.45 16.05 -7.89
N LYS A 15 0.86 16.03 -8.14
CA LYS A 15 1.88 15.96 -7.10
C LYS A 15 2.37 17.36 -6.73
N ASP A 16 2.87 17.48 -5.48
CA ASP A 16 3.55 18.66 -4.96
C ASP A 16 2.70 19.95 -5.16
N ILE A 17 1.40 19.88 -4.80
CA ILE A 17 0.48 21.01 -5.04
C ILE A 17 0.86 22.27 -4.27
N GLU A 18 1.67 22.17 -3.22
CA GLU A 18 2.27 23.31 -2.51
C GLU A 18 3.24 24.13 -3.36
N LYS A 19 3.69 23.60 -4.50
CA LYS A 19 4.59 24.29 -5.44
C LYS A 19 3.86 24.99 -6.59
N MET A 20 2.53 24.90 -6.61
CA MET A 20 1.74 25.52 -7.67
C MET A 20 1.84 27.04 -7.62
N THR A 21 1.84 27.65 -8.82
CA THR A 21 1.64 29.10 -8.92
C THR A 21 0.20 29.44 -8.56
N GLU A 22 -0.02 30.69 -8.11
CA GLU A 22 -1.37 31.19 -7.76
C GLU A 22 -2.37 31.03 -8.91
N GLN A 23 -1.90 31.22 -10.12
CA GLN A 23 -2.69 31.06 -11.34
C GLN A 23 -3.11 29.60 -11.60
N ALA A 24 -2.19 28.67 -11.38
CA ALA A 24 -2.48 27.23 -11.50
C ALA A 24 -3.43 26.76 -10.39
N ALA A 25 -3.23 27.23 -9.17
CA ALA A 25 -4.10 26.93 -8.04
C ALA A 25 -5.54 27.45 -8.27
N ASN A 26 -5.71 28.66 -8.79
CA ASN A 26 -7.02 29.21 -9.14
C ASN A 26 -7.70 28.41 -10.27
N SER A 27 -6.94 27.89 -11.23
CA SER A 27 -7.49 27.02 -12.27
C SER A 27 -7.94 25.66 -11.70
N LEU A 28 -7.20 25.13 -10.72
CA LEU A 28 -7.54 23.91 -10.01
C LEU A 28 -8.83 24.07 -9.19
N LEU A 29 -9.07 25.23 -8.58
CA LEU A 29 -10.30 25.52 -7.83
C LEU A 29 -11.54 25.37 -8.69
N LYS A 30 -11.53 25.86 -9.93
CA LYS A 30 -12.66 25.68 -10.86
C LYS A 30 -12.95 24.21 -11.14
N PHE A 31 -11.90 23.41 -11.30
CA PHE A 31 -12.03 21.98 -11.51
C PHE A 31 -12.57 21.23 -10.27
N LEU A 32 -12.23 21.71 -9.06
CA LEU A 32 -12.70 21.11 -7.80
C LEU A 32 -14.13 21.56 -7.43
N GLU A 33 -14.59 22.71 -7.93
CA GLU A 33 -15.95 23.22 -7.69
C GLU A 33 -17.01 22.51 -8.55
N GLU A 34 -16.66 22.17 -9.77
CA GLU A 34 -17.55 21.52 -10.73
C GLU A 34 -16.92 20.21 -11.26
N PRO A 35 -16.78 19.20 -10.39
CA PRO A 35 -16.20 17.92 -10.83
C PRO A 35 -17.17 17.20 -11.77
N GLU A 36 -16.65 16.68 -12.89
CA GLU A 36 -17.41 15.74 -13.74
C GLU A 36 -17.62 14.43 -12.95
N ASP A 37 -18.77 13.79 -13.10
CA ASP A 37 -19.22 12.61 -12.30
C ASP A 37 -18.25 11.42 -12.34
N ASP A 38 -17.44 11.31 -13.38
CA ASP A 38 -16.50 10.20 -13.58
C ASP A 38 -15.04 10.55 -13.29
N ILE A 39 -14.77 11.64 -12.57
CA ILE A 39 -13.42 12.10 -12.27
C ILE A 39 -13.10 11.94 -10.78
N ILE A 40 -11.92 11.38 -10.50
CA ILE A 40 -11.29 11.37 -9.18
C ILE A 40 -9.99 12.17 -9.28
N ALA A 41 -9.86 13.22 -8.49
CA ALA A 41 -8.61 13.97 -8.36
C ALA A 41 -7.89 13.57 -7.06
N ILE A 42 -6.65 13.12 -7.18
CA ILE A 42 -5.75 12.85 -6.06
C ILE A 42 -4.71 13.96 -6.04
N LEU A 43 -4.72 14.74 -4.97
CA LEU A 43 -3.77 15.83 -4.76
C LEU A 43 -2.79 15.42 -3.66
N SER A 44 -1.49 15.53 -3.89
CA SER A 44 -0.49 15.21 -2.87
C SER A 44 0.41 16.41 -2.57
N CYS A 45 0.73 16.59 -1.28
CA CYS A 45 1.64 17.60 -0.79
C CYS A 45 2.49 17.05 0.36
N LYS A 46 3.66 17.62 0.56
CA LYS A 46 4.52 17.34 1.71
C LYS A 46 4.18 18.25 2.90
N ASN A 47 3.78 19.46 2.61
CA ASN A 47 3.45 20.47 3.63
C ASN A 47 2.06 21.06 3.34
N ILE A 48 1.08 20.63 4.12
CA ILE A 48 -0.30 21.12 3.98
C ILE A 48 -0.44 22.62 4.28
N SER A 49 0.41 23.18 5.17
CA SER A 49 0.37 24.59 5.52
C SER A 49 0.77 25.53 4.36
N ALA A 50 1.42 24.98 3.33
CA ALA A 50 1.79 25.73 2.13
C ALA A 50 0.73 25.60 1.01
N VAL A 51 -0.34 24.83 1.23
CA VAL A 51 -1.45 24.68 0.28
C VAL A 51 -2.53 25.71 0.57
N LEU A 52 -3.14 26.29 -0.48
CA LEU A 52 -4.20 27.27 -0.31
C LEU A 52 -5.38 26.68 0.49
N PRO A 53 -5.87 27.41 1.53
CA PRO A 53 -7.02 26.94 2.33
C PRO A 53 -8.26 26.67 1.51
N THR A 54 -8.45 27.36 0.41
CA THR A 54 -9.55 27.17 -0.54
C THR A 54 -9.51 25.83 -1.27
N ILE A 55 -8.33 25.28 -1.54
CA ILE A 55 -8.16 23.91 -2.08
C ILE A 55 -8.44 22.91 -0.97
N ILE A 56 -7.87 23.12 0.22
CA ILE A 56 -8.00 22.21 1.36
C ILE A 56 -9.49 22.02 1.73
N SER A 57 -10.28 23.09 1.72
CA SER A 57 -11.71 23.05 2.09
C SER A 57 -12.58 22.23 1.10
N ARG A 58 -12.09 21.98 -0.11
CA ARG A 58 -12.80 21.23 -1.16
C ARG A 58 -12.31 19.79 -1.31
N CYS A 59 -11.35 19.36 -0.49
CA CYS A 59 -10.75 18.04 -0.56
C CYS A 59 -10.98 17.24 0.72
N GLN A 60 -11.21 15.96 0.59
CA GLN A 60 -11.10 15.05 1.72
C GLN A 60 -9.61 14.87 2.05
N GLN A 61 -9.22 15.21 3.28
CA GLN A 61 -7.84 15.10 3.71
C GLN A 61 -7.54 13.69 4.20
N ILE A 62 -6.47 13.09 3.67
CA ILE A 62 -5.91 11.83 4.14
C ILE A 62 -4.47 12.11 4.56
N LYS A 63 -4.21 12.07 5.87
CA LYS A 63 -2.85 12.23 6.38
C LYS A 63 -2.11 10.89 6.26
N LEU A 64 -1.13 10.85 5.38
CA LEU A 64 -0.19 9.75 5.33
C LEU A 64 0.86 9.97 6.42
N VAL A 65 0.85 9.14 7.44
CA VAL A 65 1.93 9.10 8.41
C VAL A 65 3.07 8.33 7.75
N GLY A 66 4.00 9.06 7.13
CA GLY A 66 5.24 8.47 6.63
C GLY A 66 5.98 7.87 7.82
N GLN A 67 6.44 6.64 7.69
CA GLN A 67 7.53 6.19 8.53
C GLN A 67 8.71 7.09 8.17
N SER A 68 9.31 7.75 9.18
CA SER A 68 10.51 8.55 9.02
C SER A 68 11.52 7.78 8.16
N GLU A 69 12.06 8.44 7.14
CA GLU A 69 13.05 7.90 6.18
C GLU A 69 14.33 7.36 6.84
N ASP A 70 14.45 7.42 8.18
CA ASP A 70 15.66 7.13 8.94
C ASP A 70 15.77 5.70 9.51
N ARG A 71 14.92 4.80 9.08
CA ARG A 71 15.29 3.39 9.15
C ARG A 71 15.33 2.87 7.71
N GLU A 72 16.54 2.92 7.13
CA GLU A 72 16.90 1.89 6.17
C GLU A 72 16.33 0.60 6.75
N VAL A 73 15.31 0.04 6.12
CA VAL A 73 15.02 -1.37 6.30
C VAL A 73 16.26 -2.00 5.71
N THR A 74 17.29 -2.12 6.56
CA THR A 74 18.45 -2.94 6.26
C THR A 74 17.82 -4.22 5.77
N GLU A 75 18.13 -4.58 4.54
CA GLU A 75 17.73 -5.87 3.97
C GLU A 75 18.13 -6.89 5.01
N ASN A 76 17.18 -7.23 5.89
CA ASN A 76 17.41 -8.25 6.88
C ASN A 76 17.38 -9.55 6.08
N ASP A 77 18.58 -10.05 5.73
CA ASP A 77 18.76 -11.27 4.96
C ASP A 77 17.93 -12.43 5.51
N GLU A 78 17.67 -12.41 6.81
CA GLU A 78 16.83 -13.39 7.47
C GLU A 78 15.35 -13.22 7.09
N MET A 79 14.83 -11.99 7.05
CA MET A 79 13.44 -11.73 6.66
C MET A 79 13.20 -12.04 5.19
N ILE A 80 14.16 -11.73 4.32
CA ILE A 80 14.14 -12.10 2.89
C ILE A 80 14.01 -13.63 2.76
N LYS A 81 14.80 -14.39 3.52
CA LYS A 81 14.75 -15.85 3.52
C LYS A 81 13.40 -16.38 4.02
N ILE A 82 12.89 -15.83 5.12
CA ILE A 82 11.58 -16.22 5.68
C ILE A 82 10.46 -16.01 4.68
N VAL A 83 10.37 -14.82 4.07
CA VAL A 83 9.31 -14.50 3.09
C VAL A 83 9.47 -15.34 1.82
N SER A 84 10.69 -15.50 1.30
CA SER A 84 10.94 -16.32 0.10
C SER A 84 10.55 -17.79 0.34
N GLU A 85 10.89 -18.33 1.49
CA GLU A 85 10.54 -19.70 1.85
C GLU A 85 9.03 -19.85 2.10
N TYR A 86 8.40 -18.85 2.73
CA TYR A 86 6.95 -18.80 2.89
C TYR A 86 6.24 -18.89 1.54
N VAL A 87 6.61 -18.05 0.57
CA VAL A 87 5.97 -18.03 -0.75
C VAL A 87 6.18 -19.35 -1.50
N LYS A 88 7.40 -19.92 -1.48
CA LYS A 88 7.69 -21.22 -2.08
C LYS A 88 6.84 -22.35 -1.48
N ARG A 89 6.65 -22.34 -0.17
CA ARG A 89 5.79 -23.33 0.52
C ARG A 89 4.32 -23.07 0.23
N TYR A 90 3.92 -21.80 0.19
CA TYR A 90 2.53 -21.40 -0.08
C TYR A 90 2.05 -21.88 -1.46
N SER A 91 2.87 -21.77 -2.50
CA SER A 91 2.53 -22.28 -3.84
C SER A 91 2.32 -23.79 -3.89
N ARG A 92 2.91 -24.55 -2.95
CA ARG A 92 2.81 -26.03 -2.92
C ARG A 92 1.77 -26.50 -1.91
N LYS A 93 1.84 -26.03 -0.68
CA LYS A 93 1.02 -26.44 0.45
C LYS A 93 0.71 -25.21 1.34
N PRO A 94 -0.32 -24.42 1.02
CA PRO A 94 -0.59 -23.14 1.68
C PRO A 94 -0.73 -23.25 3.21
N HIS A 95 -1.44 -24.29 3.70
CA HIS A 95 -1.60 -24.49 5.14
C HIS A 95 -0.27 -24.73 5.87
N MET A 96 0.65 -25.48 5.24
CA MET A 96 1.97 -25.74 5.81
C MET A 96 2.85 -24.50 5.81
N ALA A 97 2.67 -23.61 4.83
CA ALA A 97 3.34 -22.31 4.80
C ALA A 97 2.91 -21.43 5.98
N ASN A 98 1.61 -21.37 6.27
CA ASN A 98 1.10 -20.63 7.42
C ASN A 98 1.64 -21.16 8.75
N ILE A 99 1.66 -22.49 8.92
CA ILE A 99 2.23 -23.14 10.12
C ILE A 99 3.73 -22.80 10.24
N TYR A 100 4.46 -22.79 9.14
CA TYR A 100 5.89 -22.44 9.12
C TYR A 100 6.12 -21.03 9.64
N VAL A 101 5.43 -20.02 9.11
CA VAL A 101 5.58 -18.62 9.55
C VAL A 101 5.13 -18.43 10.99
N LEU A 102 4.00 -19.02 11.38
CA LEU A 102 3.52 -18.98 12.78
C LEU A 102 4.46 -19.69 13.75
N GLY A 103 5.24 -20.65 13.26
CA GLY A 103 6.29 -21.34 14.04
C GLY A 103 7.51 -20.46 14.29
N LEU A 104 7.86 -19.60 13.35
CA LEU A 104 9.07 -18.75 13.39
C LEU A 104 8.84 -17.41 14.09
N LEU A 105 7.81 -16.67 13.67
CA LEU A 105 7.57 -15.32 14.14
C LEU A 105 6.75 -15.34 15.43
N LYS A 106 7.37 -15.06 16.56
CA LYS A 106 6.75 -15.11 17.89
C LYS A 106 6.70 -13.75 18.57
N VAL A 107 7.64 -12.90 18.28
CA VAL A 107 7.82 -11.60 18.92
C VAL A 107 7.18 -10.51 18.05
N LYS A 108 6.62 -9.47 18.70
CA LYS A 108 5.94 -8.36 18.01
C LYS A 108 6.84 -7.68 16.99
N GLU A 109 8.10 -7.49 17.33
CA GLU A 109 9.10 -6.83 16.49
C GLU A 109 9.35 -7.61 15.19
N GLU A 110 9.50 -8.93 15.27
CA GLU A 110 9.68 -9.81 14.12
C GLU A 110 8.45 -9.79 13.19
N ILE A 111 7.25 -9.81 13.78
CA ILE A 111 5.99 -9.74 13.04
C ILE A 111 5.83 -8.38 12.36
N LEU A 112 6.23 -7.30 13.03
CA LEU A 112 6.22 -5.96 12.47
C LEU A 112 7.19 -5.85 11.28
N ASP A 113 8.39 -6.39 11.40
CA ASP A 113 9.39 -6.37 10.32
C ASP A 113 8.96 -7.24 9.14
N PHE A 114 8.30 -8.36 9.38
CA PHE A 114 7.66 -9.16 8.34
C PHE A 114 6.66 -8.35 7.51
N PHE A 115 5.75 -7.61 8.17
CA PHE A 115 4.78 -6.79 7.45
C PHE A 115 5.40 -5.58 6.74
N LYS A 116 6.41 -4.95 7.33
CA LYS A 116 7.17 -3.87 6.68
C LYS A 116 7.85 -4.37 5.41
N TYR A 117 8.51 -5.51 5.49
CA TYR A 117 9.15 -6.12 4.33
C TYR A 117 8.13 -6.46 3.24
N LEU A 118 7.00 -7.08 3.59
CA LEU A 118 5.92 -7.34 2.64
C LEU A 118 5.38 -6.06 1.99
N SER A 119 5.24 -4.97 2.76
CA SER A 119 4.78 -3.69 2.24
C SER A 119 5.72 -3.13 1.18
N ILE A 120 7.03 -3.14 1.44
CA ILE A 120 8.05 -2.67 0.49
C ILE A 120 8.06 -3.56 -0.75
N LYS A 121 8.07 -4.88 -0.57
CA LYS A 121 8.14 -5.83 -1.66
C LYS A 121 6.91 -5.77 -2.56
N THR A 122 5.71 -5.64 -1.99
CA THR A 122 4.48 -5.45 -2.77
C THR A 122 4.50 -4.13 -3.53
N THR A 123 4.98 -3.04 -2.93
CA THR A 123 5.09 -1.74 -3.59
C THR A 123 6.06 -1.81 -4.79
N ASN A 124 7.22 -2.42 -4.63
CA ASN A 124 8.22 -2.56 -5.71
C ASN A 124 7.70 -3.45 -6.86
N SER A 125 6.90 -4.46 -6.53
CA SER A 125 6.34 -5.38 -7.54
C SER A 125 5.32 -4.73 -8.49
N TYR A 126 4.77 -3.55 -8.18
CA TYR A 126 3.84 -2.87 -9.09
C TYR A 126 4.47 -2.44 -10.41
N SER A 127 5.75 -2.04 -10.40
CA SER A 127 6.45 -1.53 -11.59
C SER A 127 6.75 -2.60 -12.63
N GLU A 128 6.83 -3.87 -12.22
CA GLU A 128 7.23 -5.00 -13.06
C GLU A 128 6.07 -5.95 -13.41
N SER A 129 4.85 -5.61 -12.99
CA SER A 129 3.74 -6.55 -12.98
C SER A 129 2.79 -6.41 -14.16
N ASN A 130 2.27 -7.54 -14.63
CA ASN A 130 1.17 -7.59 -15.58
C ASN A 130 -0.19 -7.32 -14.88
N ARG A 131 -1.26 -7.15 -15.66
CA ARG A 131 -2.60 -6.81 -15.16
C ARG A 131 -3.15 -7.84 -14.14
N TYR A 132 -2.81 -9.11 -14.27
CA TYR A 132 -3.27 -10.16 -13.36
C TYR A 132 -2.56 -10.09 -12.00
N ASP A 133 -1.25 -9.84 -12.02
CA ASP A 133 -0.46 -9.68 -10.81
C ASP A 133 -0.90 -8.44 -10.01
N ILE A 134 -1.25 -7.34 -10.69
CA ILE A 134 -1.72 -6.10 -10.04
C ILE A 134 -2.90 -6.35 -9.10
N VAL A 135 -3.85 -7.19 -9.47
CA VAL A 135 -5.00 -7.54 -8.61
C VAL A 135 -4.55 -8.27 -7.35
N ASN A 136 -3.63 -9.22 -7.47
CA ASN A 136 -3.10 -9.96 -6.31
C ASN A 136 -2.23 -9.04 -5.43
N ILE A 137 -1.37 -8.21 -6.04
CA ILE A 137 -0.55 -7.22 -5.33
C ILE A 137 -1.44 -6.27 -4.52
N SER A 138 -2.49 -5.71 -5.12
CA SER A 138 -3.41 -4.79 -4.44
C SER A 138 -4.10 -5.45 -3.24
N LYS A 139 -4.56 -6.71 -3.40
CA LYS A 139 -5.18 -7.46 -2.30
C LYS A 139 -4.21 -7.73 -1.15
N VAL A 140 -2.96 -8.10 -1.45
CA VAL A 140 -1.93 -8.30 -0.42
C VAL A 140 -1.60 -6.98 0.25
N GLN A 141 -1.39 -5.91 -0.52
CA GLN A 141 -1.07 -4.59 0.02
C GLN A 141 -2.14 -4.07 0.97
N GLU A 142 -3.42 -4.20 0.62
CA GLU A 142 -4.53 -3.85 1.51
C GLU A 142 -4.45 -4.60 2.85
N LYS A 143 -4.24 -5.92 2.82
CA LYS A 143 -4.15 -6.74 4.03
C LYS A 143 -2.91 -6.42 4.87
N VAL A 144 -1.79 -6.11 4.23
CA VAL A 144 -0.56 -5.68 4.91
C VAL A 144 -0.77 -4.33 5.61
N LEU A 145 -1.40 -3.37 4.96
CA LEU A 145 -1.70 -2.06 5.56
C LEU A 145 -2.64 -2.17 6.75
N LEU A 146 -3.67 -3.03 6.66
CA LEU A 146 -4.57 -3.33 7.77
C LEU A 146 -3.81 -3.97 8.95
N ALA A 147 -2.92 -4.93 8.68
CA ALA A 147 -2.10 -5.57 9.71
C ALA A 147 -1.18 -4.57 10.40
N LEU A 148 -0.51 -3.69 9.65
CA LEU A 148 0.33 -2.63 10.22
C LEU A 148 -0.49 -1.64 11.07
N SER A 149 -1.71 -1.30 10.64
CA SER A 149 -2.63 -0.47 11.41
C SER A 149 -3.04 -1.13 12.72
N ASP A 150 -3.41 -2.42 12.69
CA ASP A 150 -3.78 -3.20 13.87
C ASP A 150 -2.60 -3.30 14.88
N LEU A 151 -1.36 -3.52 14.38
CA LEU A 151 -0.15 -3.54 15.21
C LEU A 151 0.15 -2.19 15.86
N ASN A 152 -0.07 -1.09 15.14
CA ASN A 152 0.09 0.27 15.68
C ASN A 152 -0.98 0.61 16.72
N ALA A 153 -2.17 0.03 16.61
CA ALA A 153 -3.25 0.10 17.60
C ALA A 153 -3.04 -0.85 18.78
N ASN A 154 -1.87 -1.49 18.92
CA ASN A 154 -1.52 -2.46 19.96
C ASN A 154 -2.40 -3.70 20.01
N VAL A 155 -2.97 -4.12 18.90
CA VAL A 155 -3.62 -5.43 18.80
C VAL A 155 -2.57 -6.53 18.98
N ASN A 156 -2.95 -7.67 19.54
CA ASN A 156 -2.05 -8.80 19.72
C ASN A 156 -1.39 -9.22 18.41
N ALA A 157 -0.06 -9.18 18.36
CA ALA A 157 0.71 -9.36 17.13
C ALA A 157 0.55 -10.75 16.50
N THR A 158 0.49 -11.80 17.32
CA THR A 158 0.25 -13.17 16.84
C THR A 158 -1.12 -13.28 16.16
N LEU A 159 -2.15 -12.68 16.78
CA LEU A 159 -3.51 -12.68 16.22
C LEU A 159 -3.58 -11.89 14.90
N VAL A 160 -2.85 -10.79 14.79
CA VAL A 160 -2.75 -10.01 13.53
C VAL A 160 -2.08 -10.86 12.43
N LEU A 161 -0.99 -11.56 12.77
CA LEU A 161 -0.31 -12.45 11.84
C LEU A 161 -1.22 -13.60 11.39
N GLU A 162 -1.89 -14.27 12.30
CA GLU A 162 -2.86 -15.33 12.01
C GLU A 162 -3.96 -14.84 11.07
N LYS A 163 -4.61 -13.72 11.40
CA LYS A 163 -5.65 -13.09 10.59
C LYS A 163 -5.18 -12.83 9.16
N PHE A 164 -3.97 -12.28 8.99
CA PHE A 164 -3.38 -12.05 7.68
C PHE A 164 -3.19 -13.35 6.90
N LEU A 165 -2.50 -14.32 7.48
CA LEU A 165 -2.17 -15.58 6.83
C LEU A 165 -3.43 -16.36 6.41
N PHE A 166 -4.45 -16.38 7.26
CA PHE A 166 -5.72 -17.04 6.95
C PHE A 166 -6.53 -16.29 5.88
N THR A 167 -6.56 -14.96 5.90
CA THR A 167 -7.28 -14.20 4.87
C THR A 167 -6.62 -14.33 3.50
N VAL A 168 -5.29 -14.33 3.42
CA VAL A 168 -4.56 -14.61 2.17
C VAL A 168 -4.90 -16.00 1.62
N LEU A 169 -5.00 -17.00 2.50
CA LEU A 169 -5.37 -18.35 2.14
C LEU A 169 -6.82 -18.46 1.64
N LEU A 170 -7.78 -17.89 2.37
CA LEU A 170 -9.20 -17.92 2.04
C LEU A 170 -9.50 -17.23 0.70
N ASP A 171 -8.84 -16.11 0.44
CA ASP A 171 -9.00 -15.35 -0.79
C ASP A 171 -8.21 -15.96 -1.96
N LYS A 172 -7.50 -17.06 -1.74
CA LYS A 172 -6.68 -17.78 -2.74
C LYS A 172 -5.75 -16.84 -3.52
N ILE A 173 -5.10 -15.93 -2.80
CA ILE A 173 -4.22 -14.92 -3.41
C ILE A 173 -2.95 -15.61 -3.91
N ASN A 174 -2.55 -15.35 -5.16
CA ASN A 174 -1.26 -15.80 -5.68
C ASN A 174 -0.15 -14.85 -5.16
N LEU A 175 0.86 -15.41 -4.51
CA LEU A 175 1.99 -14.69 -3.92
C LEU A 175 3.28 -14.78 -4.75
N GLU A 176 3.28 -15.43 -5.92
CA GLU A 176 4.49 -15.66 -6.71
C GLU A 176 5.19 -14.36 -7.16
N PHE A 177 4.45 -13.26 -7.27
CA PHE A 177 5.03 -11.95 -7.58
C PHE A 177 6.04 -11.50 -6.52
N LEU A 178 5.94 -11.97 -5.27
CA LEU A 178 6.90 -11.65 -4.21
C LEU A 178 8.28 -12.31 -4.41
N LEU A 179 8.41 -13.26 -5.32
CA LEU A 179 9.68 -13.92 -5.64
C LEU A 179 10.45 -13.21 -6.77
N ARG A 180 9.79 -12.27 -7.46
CA ARG A 180 10.38 -11.51 -8.57
C ARG A 180 11.06 -10.26 -8.01
N GLY A 181 12.24 -9.93 -8.49
CA GLY A 181 13.03 -8.76 -8.07
C GLY A 181 14.13 -9.07 -7.08
#